data_177dc4d30b0d905136dbf85dee82d936
#
_entry.id   177dc4d30b0d905136dbf85dee82d936
#
_cell.length_a   1.000
_cell.length_b   1.000
_cell.length_c   1.000
_cell.angle_alpha   90.00
_cell.angle_beta   90.00
_cell.angle_gamma   90.00
#
_symmetry.space_group_name_H-M   'P 1'
#
loop_
_entity.id
_entity.type
_entity.pdbx_description
1 polymer ?
#
loop_
_entity_poly.entity_id
_entity_poly.type
_entity_poly.pdbx_seq_one_letter_code
_entity_poly.pdbx_strand_id
1 'polypeptide(L)'
;MEQAGYEVKQRRGAVSFRAPGQERFTRLRSDTLGDGYGEADIRAAISGSRQRPGQPRQKVSLAIDIQSRLQGKGPGYERWAKVFNLKQMAAALAYLQDNGLTDYEQLEQKATAAAERFHKLSDQIKSTEAALHTNMELKAATVQYAKTRPVFEKYKASKYSRKFLAEHEADIELYRAACADFKRILDGGKLPKMDALKEEGRKLAEQKKKLYAEYRKAKADMQEVTTIKANIDYLLGYSEPGRKKEQER
;
A
#
# COMPACT_ATOMS: atom_id res chain seq x y z
N MET A 1 -22.93 -12.10 -18.48
CA MET A 1 -22.83 -13.36 -19.21
C MET A 1 -23.10 -13.18 -20.72
N GLU A 2 -24.16 -12.52 -21.11
CA GLU A 2 -24.45 -12.27 -22.54
C GLU A 2 -23.34 -11.46 -23.23
N GLN A 3 -22.79 -10.45 -22.57
CA GLN A 3 -21.63 -9.68 -23.07
C GLN A 3 -20.36 -10.53 -23.25
N ALA A 4 -20.29 -11.70 -22.61
CA ALA A 4 -19.20 -12.66 -22.74
C ALA A 4 -19.53 -13.82 -23.69
N GLY A 5 -20.59 -13.69 -24.52
CA GLY A 5 -20.97 -14.66 -25.53
C GLY A 5 -21.76 -15.88 -25.03
N TYR A 6 -22.22 -15.85 -23.77
CA TYR A 6 -23.05 -16.94 -23.23
C TYR A 6 -24.52 -16.70 -23.56
N GLU A 7 -25.23 -17.74 -24.01
CA GLU A 7 -26.67 -17.70 -24.08
C GLU A 7 -27.30 -17.96 -22.71
N VAL A 8 -28.20 -17.08 -22.28
CA VAL A 8 -28.88 -17.18 -20.98
C VAL A 8 -30.39 -17.42 -21.21
N LYS A 9 -30.93 -18.42 -20.50
CA LYS A 9 -32.36 -18.75 -20.50
C LYS A 9 -32.92 -18.72 -19.09
N GLN A 10 -34.02 -17.97 -18.89
CA GLN A 10 -34.77 -18.00 -17.64
C GLN A 10 -36.13 -18.66 -17.87
N ARG A 11 -36.41 -19.73 -17.14
CA ARG A 11 -37.69 -20.46 -17.27
C ARG A 11 -38.18 -20.87 -15.87
N ARG A 12 -39.38 -20.45 -15.50
CA ARG A 12 -40.02 -20.73 -14.20
C ARG A 12 -39.13 -20.39 -13.01
N GLY A 13 -38.45 -19.22 -13.04
CA GLY A 13 -37.59 -18.77 -11.98
C GLY A 13 -36.19 -19.40 -11.92
N ALA A 14 -35.86 -20.35 -12.80
CA ALA A 14 -34.55 -20.97 -12.87
C ALA A 14 -33.73 -20.40 -14.04
N VAL A 15 -32.48 -20.00 -13.73
CA VAL A 15 -31.53 -19.51 -14.73
C VAL A 15 -30.68 -20.66 -15.25
N SER A 16 -30.51 -20.73 -16.55
CA SER A 16 -29.65 -21.68 -17.25
C SER A 16 -28.81 -20.92 -18.27
N PHE A 17 -27.60 -21.34 -18.49
CA PHE A 17 -26.67 -20.72 -19.44
C PHE A 17 -26.00 -21.76 -20.33
N ARG A 18 -25.56 -21.34 -21.51
CA ARG A 18 -24.84 -22.15 -22.49
C ARG A 18 -23.62 -21.38 -22.98
N ALA A 19 -22.46 -21.99 -22.91
CA ALA A 19 -21.24 -21.39 -23.45
C ALA A 19 -21.19 -21.54 -24.99
N PRO A 20 -20.46 -20.66 -25.69
CA PRO A 20 -20.24 -20.82 -27.12
C PRO A 20 -19.62 -22.19 -27.41
N GLY A 21 -20.26 -22.95 -28.35
CA GLY A 21 -19.84 -24.31 -28.72
C GLY A 21 -20.37 -25.44 -27.84
N GLN A 22 -21.17 -25.17 -26.82
CA GLN A 22 -21.90 -26.20 -26.07
C GLN A 22 -23.31 -26.45 -26.63
N GLU A 23 -23.71 -27.73 -26.73
CA GLU A 23 -25.04 -28.09 -27.22
C GLU A 23 -26.11 -28.00 -26.12
N ARG A 24 -25.75 -28.17 -24.84
CA ARG A 24 -26.70 -28.26 -23.74
C ARG A 24 -26.61 -27.06 -22.79
N PHE A 25 -27.79 -26.64 -22.29
CA PHE A 25 -27.85 -25.62 -21.24
C PHE A 25 -27.52 -26.20 -19.86
N THR A 26 -26.64 -25.55 -19.15
CA THR A 26 -26.29 -25.86 -17.77
C THR A 26 -27.12 -25.01 -16.82
N ARG A 27 -27.76 -25.62 -15.83
CA ARG A 27 -28.59 -24.94 -14.84
C ARG A 27 -27.70 -24.36 -13.71
N LEU A 28 -28.00 -23.14 -13.30
CA LEU A 28 -27.38 -22.51 -12.12
C LEU A 28 -27.92 -23.18 -10.84
N ARG A 29 -27.29 -24.28 -10.43
CA ARG A 29 -27.59 -25.02 -9.20
C ARG A 29 -26.29 -25.46 -8.52
N SER A 30 -26.27 -25.45 -7.17
CA SER A 30 -25.17 -25.97 -6.38
C SER A 30 -24.84 -27.43 -6.71
N ASP A 31 -25.85 -28.26 -6.98
CA ASP A 31 -25.71 -29.67 -7.36
C ASP A 31 -24.94 -29.88 -8.68
N THR A 32 -25.00 -28.88 -9.58
CA THR A 32 -24.40 -29.01 -10.93
C THR A 32 -23.07 -28.29 -11.04
N LEU A 33 -22.88 -27.19 -10.27
CA LEU A 33 -21.72 -26.30 -10.35
C LEU A 33 -20.85 -26.33 -9.09
N GLY A 34 -21.28 -27.06 -8.05
CA GLY A 34 -20.65 -27.11 -6.75
C GLY A 34 -21.22 -26.09 -5.77
N ASP A 35 -20.95 -26.31 -4.49
CA ASP A 35 -21.40 -25.46 -3.39
C ASP A 35 -20.94 -24.02 -3.59
N GLY A 36 -21.88 -23.11 -3.44
CA GLY A 36 -21.59 -21.68 -3.55
C GLY A 36 -21.75 -21.10 -4.95
N TYR A 37 -22.21 -21.87 -5.95
CA TYR A 37 -22.49 -21.41 -7.31
C TYR A 37 -23.99 -21.46 -7.68
N GLY A 38 -24.86 -21.59 -6.68
CA GLY A 38 -26.29 -21.47 -6.86
C GLY A 38 -26.72 -20.04 -7.18
N GLU A 39 -27.95 -19.86 -7.70
CA GLU A 39 -28.47 -18.54 -8.06
C GLU A 39 -28.50 -17.57 -6.86
N ALA A 40 -28.88 -18.07 -5.68
CA ALA A 40 -28.88 -17.29 -4.44
C ALA A 40 -27.47 -16.82 -4.05
N ASP A 41 -26.47 -17.68 -4.21
CA ASP A 41 -25.06 -17.38 -3.91
C ASP A 41 -24.48 -16.33 -4.86
N ILE A 42 -24.84 -16.41 -6.14
CA ILE A 42 -24.41 -15.43 -7.15
C ILE A 42 -25.06 -14.08 -6.88
N ARG A 43 -26.34 -14.04 -6.53
CA ARG A 43 -27.03 -12.81 -6.12
C ARG A 43 -26.40 -12.17 -4.88
N ALA A 44 -26.07 -12.97 -3.87
CA ALA A 44 -25.37 -12.53 -2.68
C ALA A 44 -23.96 -12.01 -2.97
N ALA A 45 -23.25 -12.60 -3.94
CA ALA A 45 -21.95 -12.11 -4.39
C ALA A 45 -22.04 -10.76 -5.11
N ILE A 46 -23.08 -10.55 -5.92
CA ILE A 46 -23.33 -9.29 -6.64
C ILE A 46 -23.74 -8.18 -5.66
N SER A 47 -24.54 -8.50 -4.64
CA SER A 47 -24.94 -7.53 -3.59
C SER A 47 -23.83 -7.21 -2.57
N GLY A 48 -22.63 -7.77 -2.71
CA GLY A 48 -21.52 -7.54 -1.80
C GLY A 48 -21.64 -8.21 -0.43
N SER A 49 -22.70 -8.99 -0.19
CA SER A 49 -22.97 -9.66 1.08
C SER A 49 -22.32 -11.05 1.22
N ARG A 50 -21.62 -11.52 0.20
CA ARG A 50 -20.98 -12.82 0.19
C ARG A 50 -19.49 -12.73 0.52
N GLN A 51 -19.08 -13.31 1.64
CA GLN A 51 -17.72 -13.83 1.78
C GLN A 51 -17.59 -15.05 0.85
N ARG A 52 -16.60 -15.07 -0.05
CA ARG A 52 -16.30 -16.25 -0.86
C ARG A 52 -16.12 -17.43 0.09
N PRO A 53 -16.84 -18.56 -0.07
CA PRO A 53 -16.51 -19.75 0.67
C PRO A 53 -15.09 -20.11 0.27
N GLY A 54 -14.15 -19.92 1.20
CA GLY A 54 -12.84 -20.50 1.03
C GLY A 54 -13.06 -21.99 0.82
N GLN A 55 -12.50 -22.57 -0.24
CA GLN A 55 -12.42 -24.02 -0.31
C GLN A 55 -11.90 -24.50 1.05
N PRO A 56 -12.47 -25.55 1.67
CA PRO A 56 -11.92 -26.09 2.90
C PRO A 56 -10.50 -26.52 2.59
N ARG A 57 -9.56 -25.63 2.92
CA ARG A 57 -8.13 -25.91 2.78
C ARG A 57 -7.85 -27.00 3.81
N GLN A 58 -7.61 -28.24 3.36
CA GLN A 58 -7.04 -29.26 4.20
C GLN A 58 -5.79 -28.63 4.83
N LYS A 59 -5.71 -28.67 6.16
CA LYS A 59 -4.52 -28.21 6.90
C LYS A 59 -3.37 -29.20 6.66
N VAL A 60 -2.85 -29.20 5.44
CA VAL A 60 -1.65 -29.95 5.10
C VAL A 60 -0.49 -29.07 5.51
N SER A 61 0.46 -29.63 6.27
CA SER A 61 1.68 -28.91 6.61
C SER A 61 2.35 -28.45 5.31
N LEU A 62 2.54 -27.15 5.17
CA LEU A 62 3.07 -26.53 3.95
C LEU A 62 4.42 -27.13 3.55
N ALA A 63 5.30 -27.41 4.52
CA ALA A 63 6.59 -28.01 4.29
C ALA A 63 6.48 -29.45 3.72
N ILE A 64 5.52 -30.25 4.18
CA ILE A 64 5.28 -31.61 3.68
C ILE A 64 4.70 -31.57 2.27
N ASP A 65 3.76 -30.65 2.01
CA ASP A 65 3.14 -30.51 0.68
C ASP A 65 4.17 -30.07 -0.37
N ILE A 66 5.06 -29.16 -0.04
CA ILE A 66 6.17 -28.73 -0.90
C ILE A 66 7.12 -29.91 -1.15
N GLN A 67 7.53 -30.64 -0.10
CA GLN A 67 8.43 -31.79 -0.22
C GLN A 67 7.82 -32.90 -1.06
N SER A 68 6.55 -33.25 -0.89
CA SER A 68 5.87 -34.28 -1.66
C SER A 68 5.82 -33.94 -3.16
N ARG A 69 5.57 -32.71 -3.52
CA ARG A 69 5.57 -32.24 -4.90
C ARG A 69 6.96 -32.25 -5.54
N LEU A 70 8.00 -32.10 -4.75
CA LEU A 70 9.39 -32.18 -5.20
C LEU A 70 9.86 -33.62 -5.44
N GLN A 71 9.45 -34.53 -4.59
CA GLN A 71 9.84 -35.96 -4.68
C GLN A 71 9.16 -36.70 -5.83
N GLY A 72 7.95 -36.27 -6.23
CA GLY A 72 7.11 -36.94 -7.21
C GLY A 72 7.48 -36.71 -8.69
N LYS A 73 8.50 -35.90 -9.02
CA LYS A 73 8.88 -35.53 -10.40
C LYS A 73 7.68 -35.13 -11.29
N GLY A 74 6.62 -34.58 -10.70
CA GLY A 74 5.43 -34.22 -11.42
C GLY A 74 5.60 -32.93 -12.24
N PRO A 75 4.57 -32.53 -13.02
CA PRO A 75 4.61 -31.32 -13.87
C PRO A 75 4.97 -30.03 -13.13
N GLY A 76 4.68 -29.97 -11.84
CA GLY A 76 5.10 -28.86 -10.97
C GLY A 76 6.61 -28.78 -10.76
N TYR A 77 7.29 -29.92 -10.63
CA TYR A 77 8.74 -29.97 -10.49
C TYR A 77 9.46 -29.55 -11.78
N GLU A 78 8.99 -29.98 -12.95
CA GLU A 78 9.60 -29.60 -14.22
C GLU A 78 9.47 -28.10 -14.49
N ARG A 79 8.32 -27.51 -14.21
CA ARG A 79 8.11 -26.06 -14.29
C ARG A 79 9.00 -25.34 -13.29
N TRP A 80 9.08 -25.84 -12.07
CA TRP A 80 9.87 -25.26 -11.01
C TRP A 80 11.37 -25.32 -11.32
N ALA A 81 11.88 -26.45 -11.77
CA ALA A 81 13.29 -26.63 -12.16
C ALA A 81 13.71 -25.72 -13.33
N LYS A 82 12.77 -25.35 -14.21
CA LYS A 82 13.02 -24.39 -15.30
C LYS A 82 13.10 -22.94 -14.84
N VAL A 83 12.37 -22.55 -13.81
CA VAL A 83 12.21 -21.14 -13.39
C VAL A 83 12.95 -20.80 -12.12
N PHE A 84 13.01 -21.72 -11.17
CA PHE A 84 13.64 -21.52 -9.86
C PHE A 84 14.81 -22.48 -9.68
N ASN A 85 15.91 -21.95 -9.15
CA ASN A 85 17.04 -22.81 -8.81
C ASN A 85 16.87 -23.46 -7.43
N LEU A 86 17.60 -24.54 -7.20
CA LEU A 86 17.57 -25.30 -5.94
C LEU A 86 17.83 -24.42 -4.71
N LYS A 87 18.61 -23.34 -4.87
CA LYS A 87 18.95 -22.41 -3.80
C LYS A 87 17.73 -21.60 -3.33
N GLN A 88 16.86 -21.18 -4.25
CA GLN A 88 15.65 -20.43 -3.89
C GLN A 88 14.64 -21.33 -3.14
N MET A 89 14.59 -22.60 -3.51
CA MET A 89 13.76 -23.57 -2.78
C MET A 89 14.27 -23.84 -1.37
N ALA A 90 15.58 -24.08 -1.23
CA ALA A 90 16.18 -24.27 0.08
C ALA A 90 15.95 -23.04 0.98
N ALA A 91 16.07 -21.84 0.42
CA ALA A 91 15.78 -20.60 1.13
C ALA A 91 14.30 -20.48 1.55
N ALA A 92 13.36 -20.89 0.68
CA ALA A 92 11.94 -20.89 1.02
C ALA A 92 11.62 -21.86 2.15
N LEU A 93 12.16 -23.07 2.10
CA LEU A 93 11.97 -24.09 3.16
C LEU A 93 12.61 -23.64 4.49
N ALA A 94 13.84 -23.12 4.45
CA ALA A 94 14.50 -22.57 5.63
C ALA A 94 13.67 -21.44 6.26
N TYR A 95 13.19 -20.50 5.44
CA TYR A 95 12.34 -19.42 5.91
C TYR A 95 11.07 -19.92 6.61
N LEU A 96 10.39 -20.91 6.05
CA LEU A 96 9.20 -21.51 6.68
C LEU A 96 9.52 -22.14 8.04
N GLN A 97 10.65 -22.87 8.12
CA GLN A 97 11.11 -23.51 9.35
C GLN A 97 11.50 -22.47 10.42
N ASP A 98 12.33 -21.50 10.05
CA ASP A 98 12.83 -20.45 10.96
C ASP A 98 11.69 -19.58 11.53
N ASN A 99 10.63 -19.42 10.75
CA ASN A 99 9.45 -18.65 11.18
C ASN A 99 8.30 -19.51 11.73
N GLY A 100 8.46 -20.82 11.82
CA GLY A 100 7.46 -21.75 12.35
C GLY A 100 6.16 -21.77 11.54
N LEU A 101 6.23 -21.47 10.22
CA LEU A 101 5.07 -21.42 9.35
C LEU A 101 4.71 -22.82 8.87
N THR A 102 3.60 -23.36 9.37
CA THR A 102 3.18 -24.75 9.14
C THR A 102 2.12 -24.88 8.05
N ASP A 103 1.39 -23.81 7.74
CA ASP A 103 0.34 -23.81 6.75
C ASP A 103 0.37 -22.53 5.89
N TYR A 104 -0.34 -22.58 4.76
CA TYR A 104 -0.34 -21.50 3.78
C TYR A 104 -1.03 -20.23 4.33
N GLU A 105 -2.02 -20.40 5.20
CA GLU A 105 -2.74 -19.28 5.78
C GLU A 105 -1.83 -18.42 6.67
N GLN A 106 -0.96 -19.06 7.46
CA GLN A 106 0.04 -18.37 8.28
C GLN A 106 1.05 -17.59 7.42
N LEU A 107 1.48 -18.16 6.29
CA LEU A 107 2.34 -17.46 5.34
C LEU A 107 1.64 -16.23 4.73
N GLU A 108 0.37 -16.38 4.36
CA GLU A 108 -0.44 -15.29 3.82
C GLU A 108 -0.65 -14.16 4.85
N GLN A 109 -0.97 -14.52 6.08
CA GLN A 109 -1.11 -13.57 7.19
C GLN A 109 0.22 -12.84 7.45
N LYS A 110 1.35 -13.55 7.45
CA LYS A 110 2.67 -12.94 7.63
C LYS A 110 3.03 -11.99 6.50
N ALA A 111 2.74 -12.35 5.25
CA ALA A 111 2.98 -11.49 4.10
C ALA A 111 2.11 -10.22 4.16
N THR A 112 0.85 -10.35 4.55
CA THR A 112 -0.07 -9.24 4.74
C THR A 112 0.41 -8.31 5.85
N ALA A 113 0.76 -8.85 7.02
CA ALA A 113 1.25 -8.08 8.15
C ALA A 113 2.57 -7.33 7.83
N ALA A 114 3.48 -7.95 7.07
CA ALA A 114 4.72 -7.31 6.63
C ALA A 114 4.43 -6.14 5.66
N ALA A 115 3.50 -6.33 4.72
CA ALA A 115 3.07 -5.27 3.80
C ALA A 115 2.40 -4.10 4.55
N GLU A 116 1.49 -4.38 5.47
CA GLU A 116 0.83 -3.36 6.30
C GLU A 116 1.84 -2.56 7.14
N ARG A 117 2.81 -3.25 7.76
CA ARG A 117 3.88 -2.59 8.51
C ARG A 117 4.71 -1.66 7.63
N PHE A 118 5.07 -2.12 6.44
CA PHE A 118 5.81 -1.31 5.46
C PHE A 118 5.02 -0.06 5.04
N HIS A 119 3.74 -0.21 4.71
CA HIS A 119 2.88 0.92 4.32
C HIS A 119 2.69 1.90 5.47
N LYS A 120 2.43 1.41 6.69
CA LYS A 120 2.30 2.26 7.88
C LYS A 120 3.55 3.11 8.13
N LEU A 121 4.74 2.50 8.04
CA LEU A 121 6.00 3.25 8.18
C LEU A 121 6.21 4.26 7.05
N SER A 122 5.84 3.91 5.83
CA SER A 122 5.88 4.85 4.69
C SER A 122 5.01 6.08 4.93
N ASP A 123 3.80 5.89 5.44
CA ASP A 123 2.87 6.99 5.70
C ASP A 123 3.32 7.84 6.90
N GLN A 124 3.90 7.21 7.93
CA GLN A 124 4.51 7.93 9.04
C GLN A 124 5.70 8.80 8.59
N ILE A 125 6.53 8.30 7.67
CA ILE A 125 7.64 9.08 7.09
C ILE A 125 7.08 10.28 6.33
N LYS A 126 6.11 10.09 5.45
CA LYS A 126 5.47 11.19 4.69
C LYS A 126 4.88 12.25 5.62
N SER A 127 4.17 11.83 6.66
CA SER A 127 3.60 12.75 7.65
C SER A 127 4.68 13.53 8.39
N THR A 128 5.78 12.86 8.81
CA THR A 128 6.91 13.51 9.49
C THR A 128 7.64 14.47 8.56
N GLU A 129 7.79 14.15 7.28
CA GLU A 129 8.37 15.02 6.26
C GLU A 129 7.51 16.27 6.01
N ALA A 130 6.19 16.10 5.95
CA ALA A 130 5.27 17.22 5.83
C ALA A 130 5.36 18.15 7.06
N ALA A 131 5.41 17.59 8.27
CA ALA A 131 5.59 18.37 9.50
C ALA A 131 6.95 19.11 9.54
N LEU A 132 8.02 18.47 9.07
CA LEU A 132 9.34 19.11 8.94
C LEU A 132 9.29 20.29 7.94
N HIS A 133 8.63 20.10 6.80
CA HIS A 133 8.48 21.15 5.81
C HIS A 133 7.73 22.36 6.39
N THR A 134 6.59 22.11 7.04
CA THR A 134 5.80 23.15 7.71
C THR A 134 6.61 23.89 8.80
N ASN A 135 7.39 23.15 9.59
CA ASN A 135 8.28 23.75 10.60
C ASN A 135 9.36 24.64 9.96
N MET A 136 9.92 24.22 8.81
CA MET A 136 10.91 25.01 8.07
C MET A 136 10.30 26.28 7.49
N GLU A 137 9.12 26.19 6.88
CA GLU A 137 8.38 27.36 6.39
C GLU A 137 8.08 28.35 7.50
N LEU A 138 7.63 27.85 8.66
CA LEU A 138 7.30 28.69 9.82
C LEU A 138 8.55 29.39 10.39
N LYS A 139 9.69 28.72 10.42
CA LYS A 139 10.98 29.32 10.80
C LYS A 139 11.38 30.43 9.83
N ALA A 140 11.29 30.18 8.52
CA ALA A 140 11.63 31.14 7.49
C ALA A 140 10.73 32.39 7.60
N ALA A 141 9.42 32.19 7.72
CA ALA A 141 8.47 33.27 7.91
C ALA A 141 8.72 34.06 9.20
N THR A 142 9.10 33.39 10.30
CA THR A 142 9.44 34.06 11.57
C THR A 142 10.68 34.96 11.46
N VAL A 143 11.73 34.48 10.77
CA VAL A 143 12.95 35.28 10.53
C VAL A 143 12.61 36.48 9.64
N GLN A 144 11.83 36.25 8.57
CA GLN A 144 11.43 37.30 7.64
C GLN A 144 10.60 38.38 8.34
N TYR A 145 9.60 37.96 9.12
CA TYR A 145 8.78 38.84 9.92
C TYR A 145 9.61 39.71 10.89
N ALA A 146 10.56 39.09 11.61
CA ALA A 146 11.41 39.82 12.55
C ALA A 146 12.28 40.88 11.88
N LYS A 147 12.80 40.59 10.68
CA LYS A 147 13.63 41.51 9.89
C LYS A 147 12.82 42.70 9.33
N THR A 148 11.62 42.45 8.82
CA THR A 148 10.82 43.44 8.08
C THR A 148 9.83 44.20 8.96
N ARG A 149 9.52 43.70 10.14
CA ARG A 149 8.62 44.34 11.10
C ARG A 149 8.99 45.79 11.41
N PRO A 150 10.24 46.19 11.68
CA PRO A 150 10.60 47.57 11.96
C PRO A 150 10.28 48.52 10.80
N VAL A 151 10.47 48.05 9.55
CA VAL A 151 10.13 48.84 8.35
C VAL A 151 8.62 49.03 8.23
N PHE A 152 7.87 47.93 8.46
CA PHE A 152 6.41 47.98 8.42
C PHE A 152 5.81 48.89 9.53
N GLU A 153 6.38 48.89 10.73
CA GLU A 153 5.97 49.78 11.82
C GLU A 153 6.19 51.25 11.45
N LYS A 154 7.32 51.61 10.80
CA LYS A 154 7.57 52.94 10.26
C LYS A 154 6.59 53.29 9.15
N TYR A 155 6.24 52.38 8.26
CA TYR A 155 5.23 52.55 7.22
C TYR A 155 3.86 52.88 7.85
N LYS A 156 3.47 52.13 8.89
CA LYS A 156 2.23 52.41 9.63
C LYS A 156 2.27 53.80 10.32
N ALA A 157 3.40 54.15 10.92
CA ALA A 157 3.59 55.47 11.57
C ALA A 157 3.51 56.62 10.57
N SER A 158 3.98 56.40 9.32
CA SER A 158 3.84 57.39 8.22
C SER A 158 2.43 57.48 7.66
N LYS A 159 1.40 56.90 8.31
CA LYS A 159 0.02 56.81 7.84
C LYS A 159 -0.11 56.19 6.43
N TYR A 160 0.68 55.18 6.15
CA TYR A 160 0.72 54.44 4.88
C TYR A 160 1.10 55.32 3.68
N SER A 161 2.11 56.19 3.84
CA SER A 161 2.63 57.09 2.80
C SER A 161 3.01 56.33 1.54
N ARG A 162 2.51 56.81 0.37
CA ARG A 162 2.86 56.21 -0.94
C ARG A 162 4.35 56.34 -1.27
N LYS A 163 4.98 57.45 -0.86
CA LYS A 163 6.42 57.65 -1.04
C LYS A 163 7.23 56.63 -0.26
N PHE A 164 6.90 56.42 1.02
CA PHE A 164 7.55 55.43 1.86
C PHE A 164 7.34 54.00 1.35
N LEU A 165 6.13 53.70 0.83
CA LEU A 165 5.85 52.43 0.21
C LEU A 165 6.75 52.17 -0.99
N ALA A 166 6.91 53.12 -1.90
CA ALA A 166 7.77 52.98 -3.08
C ALA A 166 9.27 52.79 -2.75
N GLU A 167 9.72 53.46 -1.66
CA GLU A 167 11.13 53.33 -1.20
C GLU A 167 11.42 51.97 -0.49
N HIS A 168 10.39 51.32 0.09
CA HIS A 168 10.52 50.10 0.89
C HIS A 168 9.56 48.99 0.47
N GLU A 169 9.18 48.95 -0.78
CA GLU A 169 8.18 48.02 -1.31
C GLU A 169 8.52 46.56 -1.03
N ALA A 170 9.76 46.16 -1.32
CA ALA A 170 10.22 44.79 -1.12
C ALA A 170 10.12 44.33 0.36
N ASP A 171 10.51 45.18 1.31
CA ASP A 171 10.42 44.84 2.73
C ASP A 171 8.99 44.73 3.22
N ILE A 172 8.10 45.61 2.72
CA ILE A 172 6.69 45.62 3.07
C ILE A 172 5.97 44.37 2.47
N GLU A 173 6.31 44.00 1.24
CA GLU A 173 5.78 42.79 0.63
C GLU A 173 6.23 41.54 1.37
N LEU A 174 7.52 41.45 1.74
CA LEU A 174 8.06 40.34 2.54
C LEU A 174 7.38 40.25 3.91
N TYR A 175 7.11 41.38 4.56
CA TYR A 175 6.34 41.39 5.82
C TYR A 175 4.91 40.82 5.62
N ARG A 176 4.23 41.25 4.56
CA ARG A 176 2.87 40.78 4.24
C ARG A 176 2.87 39.28 3.92
N ALA A 177 3.87 38.82 3.16
CA ALA A 177 4.01 37.40 2.85
C ALA A 177 4.22 36.56 4.13
N ALA A 178 5.11 37.00 5.03
CA ALA A 178 5.30 36.31 6.32
C ALA A 178 4.02 36.26 7.16
N CYS A 179 3.24 37.34 7.18
CA CYS A 179 1.94 37.37 7.87
C CYS A 179 0.91 36.44 7.21
N ALA A 180 0.92 36.30 5.89
CA ALA A 180 0.06 35.38 5.16
C ALA A 180 0.43 33.91 5.47
N ASP A 181 1.73 33.58 5.52
CA ASP A 181 2.22 32.27 5.91
C ASP A 181 1.80 31.90 7.34
N PHE A 182 1.88 32.85 8.29
CA PHE A 182 1.38 32.59 9.64
C PHE A 182 -0.11 32.27 9.67
N LYS A 183 -0.92 33.02 8.92
CA LYS A 183 -2.37 32.72 8.83
C LYS A 183 -2.63 31.34 8.24
N ARG A 184 -1.93 30.99 7.17
CA ARG A 184 -2.07 29.71 6.47
C ARG A 184 -1.64 28.53 7.35
N ILE A 185 -0.51 28.68 8.08
CA ILE A 185 0.10 27.57 8.80
C ILE A 185 -0.50 27.42 10.21
N LEU A 186 -0.77 28.52 10.90
CA LEU A 186 -1.18 28.50 12.30
C LEU A 186 -2.71 28.53 12.51
N ASP A 187 -3.48 28.75 11.45
CA ASP A 187 -4.95 28.79 11.48
C ASP A 187 -5.51 29.58 12.69
N GLY A 188 -4.93 30.78 12.93
CA GLY A 188 -5.29 31.61 14.07
C GLY A 188 -4.58 31.31 15.40
N GLY A 189 -3.72 30.31 15.43
CA GLY A 189 -2.89 29.98 16.58
C GLY A 189 -1.81 31.04 16.87
N LYS A 190 -1.25 31.00 18.09
CA LYS A 190 -0.14 31.91 18.48
C LYS A 190 1.16 31.46 17.81
N LEU A 191 1.94 32.43 17.33
CA LEU A 191 3.27 32.18 16.78
C LEU A 191 4.19 31.57 17.87
N PRO A 192 4.76 30.37 17.65
CA PRO A 192 5.70 29.76 18.57
C PRO A 192 7.01 30.56 18.64
N LYS A 193 7.69 30.49 19.76
CA LYS A 193 9.04 31.06 19.89
C LYS A 193 10.03 30.32 18.98
N MET A 194 11.03 31.04 18.44
CA MET A 194 12.04 30.46 17.53
C MET A 194 12.74 29.24 18.13
N ASP A 195 13.02 29.27 19.46
CA ASP A 195 13.70 28.14 20.11
C ASP A 195 12.79 26.90 20.19
N ALA A 196 11.49 27.09 20.38
CA ALA A 196 10.52 25.99 20.30
C ALA A 196 10.46 25.38 18.90
N LEU A 197 10.47 26.20 17.85
CA LEU A 197 10.52 25.74 16.46
C LEU A 197 11.81 24.99 16.13
N LYS A 198 12.95 25.45 16.66
CA LYS A 198 14.24 24.74 16.49
C LYS A 198 14.20 23.37 17.16
N GLU A 199 13.71 23.32 18.39
CA GLU A 199 13.63 22.07 19.17
C GLU A 199 12.64 21.08 18.53
N GLU A 200 11.48 21.54 18.07
CA GLU A 200 10.52 20.72 17.34
C GLU A 200 11.13 20.16 16.05
N GLY A 201 11.81 21.00 15.26
CA GLY A 201 12.49 20.57 14.05
C GLY A 201 13.58 19.52 14.33
N ARG A 202 14.30 19.63 15.46
CA ARG A 202 15.28 18.64 15.88
C ARG A 202 14.60 17.30 16.20
N LYS A 203 13.51 17.32 16.98
CA LYS A 203 12.74 16.13 17.34
C LYS A 203 12.17 15.43 16.10
N LEU A 204 11.59 16.18 15.17
CA LEU A 204 11.06 15.63 13.92
C LEU A 204 12.17 15.02 13.04
N ALA A 205 13.36 15.63 12.99
CA ALA A 205 14.50 15.09 12.26
C ALA A 205 15.01 13.78 12.88
N GLU A 206 15.09 13.70 14.21
CA GLU A 206 15.45 12.48 14.92
C GLU A 206 14.39 11.38 14.71
N GLN A 207 13.11 11.74 14.78
CA GLN A 207 12.01 10.81 14.50
C GLN A 207 12.09 10.28 13.07
N LYS A 208 12.30 11.15 12.08
CA LYS A 208 12.49 10.76 10.68
C LYS A 208 13.63 9.75 10.54
N LYS A 209 14.77 9.99 11.19
CA LYS A 209 15.94 9.09 11.16
C LYS A 209 15.60 7.69 11.71
N LYS A 210 14.86 7.61 12.83
CA LYS A 210 14.40 6.35 13.42
C LYS A 210 13.44 5.62 12.49
N LEU A 211 12.44 6.33 11.95
CA LEU A 211 11.45 5.76 11.02
C LEU A 211 12.13 5.19 9.75
N TYR A 212 13.13 5.88 9.20
CA TYR A 212 13.87 5.36 8.05
C TYR A 212 14.68 4.10 8.36
N ALA A 213 15.22 3.97 9.58
CA ALA A 213 15.90 2.74 9.98
C ALA A 213 14.94 1.55 10.08
N GLU A 214 13.75 1.77 10.65
CA GLU A 214 12.69 0.75 10.72
C GLU A 214 12.10 0.43 9.34
N TYR A 215 11.88 1.44 8.50
CA TYR A 215 11.39 1.28 7.14
C TYR A 215 12.30 0.40 6.29
N ARG A 216 13.63 0.56 6.40
CA ARG A 216 14.58 -0.30 5.67
C ARG A 216 14.45 -1.76 6.07
N LYS A 217 14.28 -2.03 7.37
CA LYS A 217 14.06 -3.39 7.90
C LYS A 217 12.72 -3.94 7.42
N ALA A 218 11.64 -3.18 7.56
CA ALA A 218 10.31 -3.60 7.13
C ALA A 218 10.22 -3.82 5.61
N LYS A 219 10.94 -3.00 4.82
CA LYS A 219 11.05 -3.20 3.37
C LYS A 219 11.72 -4.50 3.00
N ALA A 220 12.84 -4.82 3.66
CA ALA A 220 13.56 -6.07 3.43
C ALA A 220 12.70 -7.29 3.82
N ASP A 221 12.07 -7.25 5.00
CA ASP A 221 11.17 -8.29 5.49
C ASP A 221 9.96 -8.50 4.55
N MET A 222 9.30 -7.42 4.13
CA MET A 222 8.20 -7.49 3.16
C MET A 222 8.66 -8.08 1.81
N GLN A 223 9.82 -7.66 1.29
CA GLN A 223 10.35 -8.19 0.04
C GLN A 223 10.69 -9.66 0.14
N GLU A 224 11.28 -10.09 1.25
CA GLU A 224 11.63 -11.48 1.51
C GLU A 224 10.37 -12.35 1.58
N VAL A 225 9.42 -12.04 2.47
CA VAL A 225 8.20 -12.86 2.63
C VAL A 225 7.34 -12.86 1.36
N THR A 226 7.27 -11.74 0.62
CA THR A 226 6.53 -11.66 -0.65
C THR A 226 7.18 -12.56 -1.72
N THR A 227 8.51 -12.57 -1.78
CA THR A 227 9.25 -13.43 -2.71
C THR A 227 9.05 -14.90 -2.35
N ILE A 228 9.14 -15.26 -1.08
CA ILE A 228 8.89 -16.63 -0.58
C ILE A 228 7.45 -17.05 -0.90
N LYS A 229 6.46 -16.17 -0.61
CA LYS A 229 5.06 -16.44 -0.92
C LYS A 229 4.85 -16.66 -2.41
N ALA A 230 5.39 -15.80 -3.27
CA ALA A 230 5.27 -15.93 -4.72
C ALA A 230 5.88 -17.23 -5.24
N ASN A 231 7.03 -17.66 -4.70
CA ASN A 231 7.66 -18.94 -5.04
C ASN A 231 6.79 -20.13 -4.63
N ILE A 232 6.18 -20.07 -3.46
CA ILE A 232 5.27 -21.11 -2.94
C ILE A 232 3.97 -21.13 -3.73
N ASP A 233 3.37 -19.97 -4.03
CA ASP A 233 2.15 -19.85 -4.85
C ASP A 233 2.36 -20.49 -6.24
N TYR A 234 3.52 -20.24 -6.84
CA TYR A 234 3.88 -20.87 -8.10
C TYR A 234 4.03 -22.39 -7.98
N LEU A 235 4.71 -22.86 -6.94
CA LEU A 235 4.93 -24.29 -6.68
C LEU A 235 3.61 -25.03 -6.47
N LEU A 236 2.68 -24.42 -5.73
CA LEU A 236 1.36 -24.98 -5.45
C LEU A 236 0.38 -24.84 -6.62
N GLY A 237 0.73 -24.09 -7.68
CA GLY A 237 -0.11 -23.85 -8.83
C GLY A 237 -1.21 -22.82 -8.57
N TYR A 238 -1.05 -21.95 -7.58
CA TYR A 238 -2.00 -20.87 -7.26
C TYR A 238 -1.79 -19.63 -8.12
N SER A 239 -0.63 -19.48 -8.74
CA SER A 239 -0.33 -18.41 -9.69
C SER A 239 0.43 -18.93 -10.90
N GLU A 240 0.15 -18.38 -12.09
CA GLU A 240 1.03 -18.58 -13.25
C GLU A 240 2.33 -17.79 -13.04
N PRO A 241 3.47 -18.29 -13.62
CA PRO A 241 4.73 -17.55 -13.55
C PRO A 241 4.52 -16.19 -14.20
N GLY A 242 4.64 -15.14 -13.41
CA GLY A 242 4.55 -13.78 -13.91
C GLY A 242 5.52 -13.59 -15.07
N ARG A 243 5.01 -13.27 -16.26
CA ARG A 243 5.85 -12.80 -17.37
C ARG A 243 6.70 -11.65 -16.82
N LYS A 244 8.01 -11.84 -16.72
CA LYS A 244 8.93 -10.73 -16.59
C LYS A 244 8.65 -9.83 -17.80
N LYS A 245 8.17 -8.62 -17.56
CA LYS A 245 8.21 -7.58 -18.58
C LYS A 245 9.69 -7.43 -18.91
N GLU A 246 10.10 -7.93 -20.06
CA GLU A 246 11.34 -7.51 -20.68
C GLU A 246 11.25 -6.00 -20.80
N GLN A 247 12.07 -5.32 -20.03
CA GLN A 247 12.34 -3.91 -20.28
C GLN A 247 13.07 -3.87 -21.62
N GLU A 248 12.34 -3.50 -22.64
CA GLU A 248 12.93 -3.07 -23.91
C GLU A 248 13.92 -1.94 -23.61
N ARG A 249 15.09 -2.14 -24.16
CA ARG A 249 16.21 -1.16 -24.24
C ARG A 249 15.80 0.09 -25.01
#